data_a9e18a3cf0d585fbc62aee7cb43e667e
#
_entry.id   a9e18a3cf0d585fbc62aee7cb43e667e
#
_cell.length_a   1.000
_cell.length_b   1.000
_cell.length_c   1.000
_cell.angle_alpha   90.00
_cell.angle_beta   90.00
_cell.angle_gamma   90.00
#
_symmetry.space_group_name_H-M   'P 1'
#
loop_
_entity.id
_entity.type
_entity.pdbx_description
1 polymer ?
#
loop_
_entity_poly.entity_id
_entity_poly.type
_entity_poly.pdbx_seq_one_letter_code
_entity_poly.pdbx_strand_id
1 'polypeptide(L)'
;MKLKEYFPSILRSFALKNKSVSKIKSRNKNTVPLIVSLTTIPSRLKLVQYTVRSLLCANPQPDKIILWLNEDLESAVPAGLKALEGDVFEIRYSPYTFSHRKLIHSLELFPDRIIVTVDDDVMYHPNLLGQLYKSHLQYPKDIIANRVRSISYNEQGEVLPYKQWKHVTSSSIEDMTMMPVGVCGVLYPVGSLNKQVLNVDLFQELSPKSDDLWFKTMALLNGTLSRFAPYTVEDPIPLVGSQKVALKKTNVNEDRNRVQWENLALHFNIDLKEK
;
A
#
# COMPACT_ATOMS: atom_id res chain seq x y z
N MET A 1 -13.25 -11.91 4.96
CA MET A 1 -13.38 -11.28 6.27
C MET A 1 -13.77 -12.35 7.29
N LYS A 2 -13.12 -12.41 8.43
CA LYS A 2 -13.44 -13.36 9.52
C LYS A 2 -14.65 -12.84 10.29
N LEU A 3 -15.46 -13.72 10.90
CA LEU A 3 -16.69 -13.33 11.62
C LEU A 3 -16.42 -12.26 12.70
N LYS A 4 -15.30 -12.39 13.44
CA LYS A 4 -14.88 -11.45 14.47
C LYS A 4 -14.55 -10.01 13.96
N GLU A 5 -14.35 -9.83 12.65
CA GLU A 5 -14.03 -8.55 12.04
C GLU A 5 -15.27 -7.75 11.61
N TYR A 6 -16.47 -8.38 11.56
CA TYR A 6 -17.69 -7.72 11.12
C TYR A 6 -18.15 -6.62 12.04
N PHE A 7 -18.25 -6.91 13.33
CA PHE A 7 -18.74 -5.93 14.32
C PHE A 7 -17.82 -4.70 14.44
N PRO A 8 -16.49 -4.85 14.59
CA PRO A 8 -15.57 -3.71 14.56
C PRO A 8 -15.65 -2.91 13.26
N SER A 9 -15.82 -3.58 12.11
CA SER A 9 -15.94 -2.90 10.82
C SER A 9 -17.18 -2.02 10.72
N ILE A 10 -18.33 -2.55 11.14
CA ILE A 10 -19.60 -1.81 11.14
C ILE A 10 -19.52 -0.61 12.09
N LEU A 11 -19.06 -0.82 13.33
CA LEU A 11 -18.92 0.25 14.31
C LEU A 11 -17.97 1.36 13.83
N ARG A 12 -16.81 0.99 13.29
CA ARG A 12 -15.82 1.95 12.79
C ARG A 12 -16.35 2.72 11.59
N SER A 13 -17.00 2.03 10.64
CA SER A 13 -17.64 2.66 9.47
C SER A 13 -18.71 3.66 9.90
N PHE A 14 -19.57 3.29 10.87
CA PHE A 14 -20.60 4.17 11.40
C PHE A 14 -20.00 5.39 12.10
N ALA A 15 -18.98 5.19 12.94
CA ALA A 15 -18.28 6.29 13.62
C ALA A 15 -17.64 7.26 12.61
N LEU A 16 -17.01 6.76 11.54
CA LEU A 16 -16.41 7.58 10.49
C LEU A 16 -17.46 8.30 9.66
N LYS A 17 -18.60 7.64 9.35
CA LYS A 17 -19.70 8.25 8.59
C LYS A 17 -20.31 9.46 9.31
N ASN A 18 -20.46 9.37 10.62
CA ASN A 18 -21.10 10.41 11.45
C ASN A 18 -20.16 11.59 11.78
N LYS A 19 -18.87 11.51 11.43
CA LYS A 19 -18.00 12.68 11.57
C LYS A 19 -18.36 13.74 10.53
N SER A 20 -18.49 14.99 10.98
CA SER A 20 -18.75 16.14 10.10
C SER A 20 -17.67 16.25 9.05
N VAL A 21 -18.07 16.43 7.78
CA VAL A 21 -17.16 16.60 6.64
C VAL A 21 -16.28 17.83 6.84
N SER A 22 -16.83 18.96 7.30
CA SER A 22 -16.05 20.16 7.58
C SER A 22 -14.95 19.91 8.62
N LYS A 23 -15.25 19.14 9.67
CA LYS A 23 -14.28 18.83 10.74
C LYS A 23 -13.16 17.92 10.27
N ILE A 24 -13.45 16.87 9.46
CA ILE A 24 -12.41 15.94 8.99
C ILE A 24 -11.55 16.51 7.87
N LYS A 25 -12.06 17.48 7.10
CA LYS A 25 -11.30 18.20 6.06
C LYS A 25 -10.37 19.26 6.64
N SER A 26 -10.61 19.70 7.87
CA SER A 26 -9.78 20.75 8.48
C SER A 26 -8.35 20.23 8.69
N ARG A 27 -7.39 21.11 8.39
CA ARG A 27 -5.97 20.78 8.58
C ARG A 27 -5.64 20.74 10.07
N ASN A 28 -5.00 19.66 10.51
CA ASN A 28 -4.50 19.53 11.88
C ASN A 28 -3.24 20.37 12.09
N LYS A 29 -2.99 20.77 13.33
CA LYS A 29 -1.71 21.40 13.71
C LYS A 29 -0.57 20.37 13.75
N ASN A 30 -0.88 19.11 14.09
CA ASN A 30 0.09 18.02 14.12
C ASN A 30 0.11 17.33 12.73
N THR A 31 1.19 17.50 11.99
CA THR A 31 1.35 16.99 10.62
C THR A 31 2.65 16.21 10.43
N VAL A 32 2.70 15.39 9.40
CA VAL A 32 3.91 14.71 8.90
C VAL A 32 4.09 14.97 7.41
N PRO A 33 5.33 15.13 6.93
CA PRO A 33 5.64 15.52 5.56
C PRO A 33 5.52 14.33 4.58
N LEU A 34 4.36 13.67 4.58
CA LEU A 34 4.08 12.47 3.79
C LEU A 34 3.01 12.74 2.74
N ILE A 35 3.16 12.11 1.58
CA ILE A 35 2.10 11.95 0.59
C ILE A 35 1.53 10.55 0.74
N VAL A 36 0.25 10.44 1.10
CA VAL A 36 -0.46 9.14 1.14
C VAL A 36 -1.10 8.90 -0.21
N SER A 37 -0.90 7.73 -0.78
CA SER A 37 -1.41 7.38 -2.10
C SER A 37 -2.15 6.06 -2.10
N LEU A 38 -3.32 6.04 -2.74
CA LEU A 38 -4.13 4.84 -2.89
C LEU A 38 -4.84 4.84 -4.24
N THR A 39 -5.37 3.68 -4.60
CA THR A 39 -6.24 3.52 -5.78
C THR A 39 -7.41 2.64 -5.41
N THR A 40 -8.48 2.65 -6.23
CA THR A 40 -9.64 1.76 -6.02
C THR A 40 -10.18 1.24 -7.35
N ILE A 41 -11.04 0.24 -7.27
CA ILE A 41 -11.73 -0.39 -8.40
C ILE A 41 -13.21 0.00 -8.40
N PRO A 42 -13.92 -0.11 -9.55
CA PRO A 42 -15.33 0.29 -9.66
C PRO A 42 -16.23 -0.29 -8.57
N SER A 43 -16.04 -1.58 -8.24
CA SER A 43 -16.86 -2.28 -7.25
C SER A 43 -16.68 -1.78 -5.80
N ARG A 44 -15.59 -1.06 -5.51
CA ARG A 44 -15.28 -0.50 -4.18
C ARG A 44 -15.44 1.02 -4.11
N LEU A 45 -15.77 1.68 -5.23
CA LEU A 45 -15.83 3.15 -5.31
C LEU A 45 -16.73 3.78 -4.25
N LYS A 46 -17.85 3.11 -3.88
CA LYS A 46 -18.74 3.57 -2.79
C LYS A 46 -18.14 3.34 -1.38
N LEU A 47 -17.23 2.38 -1.24
CA LEU A 47 -16.67 1.98 0.06
C LEU A 47 -15.40 2.74 0.40
N VAL A 48 -14.58 3.11 -0.59
CA VAL A 48 -13.28 3.77 -0.39
C VAL A 48 -13.37 5.08 0.42
N GLN A 49 -14.54 5.72 0.45
CA GLN A 49 -14.76 6.90 1.29
C GLN A 49 -14.47 6.64 2.78
N TYR A 50 -14.67 5.41 3.29
CA TYR A 50 -14.39 5.08 4.69
C TYR A 50 -12.88 4.93 4.93
N THR A 51 -12.15 4.40 3.95
CA THR A 51 -10.69 4.40 3.97
C THR A 51 -10.16 5.84 3.99
N VAL A 52 -10.61 6.68 3.05
CA VAL A 52 -10.23 8.11 2.99
C VAL A 52 -10.59 8.85 4.28
N ARG A 53 -11.78 8.64 4.84
CA ARG A 53 -12.18 9.23 6.13
C ARG A 53 -11.26 8.78 7.26
N SER A 54 -10.83 7.52 7.28
CA SER A 54 -9.89 7.04 8.31
C SER A 54 -8.53 7.71 8.20
N LEU A 55 -8.03 7.93 6.98
CA LEU A 55 -6.77 8.62 6.70
C LEU A 55 -6.85 10.12 7.01
N LEU A 56 -7.96 10.78 6.68
CA LEU A 56 -8.21 12.18 7.07
C LEU A 56 -8.27 12.39 8.58
N CYS A 57 -8.63 11.33 9.32
CA CYS A 57 -8.61 11.32 10.79
C CYS A 57 -7.25 10.92 11.38
N ALA A 58 -6.20 10.79 10.57
CA ALA A 58 -4.87 10.46 11.06
C ALA A 58 -4.31 11.58 11.96
N ASN A 59 -3.51 11.16 12.95
CA ASN A 59 -2.82 12.07 13.86
C ASN A 59 -1.42 11.49 14.19
N PRO A 60 -0.37 12.04 13.63
CA PRO A 60 -0.30 13.24 12.77
C PRO A 60 -0.96 13.07 11.39
N GLN A 61 -1.46 14.17 10.84
CA GLN A 61 -2.10 14.22 9.51
C GLN A 61 -1.03 14.34 8.41
N PRO A 62 -1.19 13.69 7.25
CA PRO A 62 -0.24 13.82 6.12
C PRO A 62 -0.41 15.17 5.41
N ASP A 63 0.58 15.54 4.61
CA ASP A 63 0.49 16.74 3.77
C ASP A 63 -0.58 16.59 2.69
N LYS A 64 -0.65 15.41 2.07
CA LYS A 64 -1.65 15.09 1.04
C LYS A 64 -2.08 13.63 1.11
N ILE A 65 -3.31 13.39 0.66
CA ILE A 65 -3.88 12.08 0.39
C ILE A 65 -4.38 12.11 -1.05
N ILE A 66 -3.86 11.24 -1.90
CA ILE A 66 -4.22 11.16 -3.32
C ILE A 66 -4.94 9.84 -3.59
N LEU A 67 -6.16 9.93 -4.10
CA LEU A 67 -6.88 8.78 -4.63
C LEU A 67 -6.82 8.78 -6.15
N TRP A 68 -6.10 7.81 -6.72
CA TRP A 68 -6.02 7.61 -8.16
C TRP A 68 -7.18 6.78 -8.67
N LEU A 69 -7.97 7.32 -9.57
CA LEU A 69 -9.07 6.64 -10.24
C LEU A 69 -8.76 6.42 -11.72
N ASN A 70 -9.40 5.42 -12.32
CA ASN A 70 -9.46 5.37 -13.77
C ASN A 70 -10.38 6.50 -14.29
N GLU A 71 -10.02 7.12 -15.41
CA GLU A 71 -10.76 8.25 -16.04
C GLU A 71 -12.23 7.92 -16.26
N ASP A 72 -12.56 6.68 -16.65
CA ASP A 72 -13.94 6.23 -16.86
C ASP A 72 -14.82 6.31 -15.59
N LEU A 73 -14.21 6.47 -14.42
CA LEU A 73 -14.93 6.58 -13.15
C LEU A 73 -15.25 8.02 -12.74
N GLU A 74 -14.82 9.02 -13.49
CA GLU A 74 -14.99 10.43 -13.12
C GLU A 74 -16.45 10.79 -12.86
N SER A 75 -17.34 10.45 -13.79
CA SER A 75 -18.77 10.69 -13.66
C SER A 75 -19.48 9.83 -12.61
N ALA A 76 -18.84 8.73 -12.18
CA ALA A 76 -19.38 7.78 -11.21
C ALA A 76 -18.96 8.05 -9.76
N VAL A 77 -18.12 9.07 -9.50
CA VAL A 77 -17.62 9.39 -8.17
C VAL A 77 -18.78 9.73 -7.23
N PRO A 78 -18.98 8.98 -6.12
CA PRO A 78 -20.08 9.25 -5.20
C PRO A 78 -19.96 10.63 -4.55
N ALA A 79 -21.07 11.35 -4.41
CA ALA A 79 -21.10 12.69 -3.80
C ALA A 79 -20.45 12.72 -2.40
N GLY A 80 -20.64 11.65 -1.60
CA GLY A 80 -20.01 11.56 -0.28
C GLY A 80 -18.48 11.41 -0.30
N LEU A 81 -17.89 10.86 -1.36
CA LEU A 81 -16.46 10.81 -1.57
C LEU A 81 -15.95 12.15 -2.11
N LYS A 82 -16.61 12.73 -3.12
CA LYS A 82 -16.28 14.03 -3.69
C LYS A 82 -16.32 15.15 -2.64
N ALA A 83 -17.28 15.12 -1.73
CA ALA A 83 -17.38 16.09 -0.63
C ALA A 83 -16.17 16.10 0.32
N LEU A 84 -15.34 15.04 0.32
CA LEU A 84 -14.12 14.97 1.14
C LEU A 84 -12.94 15.73 0.54
N GLU A 85 -12.99 16.10 -0.74
CA GLU A 85 -11.91 16.86 -1.38
C GLU A 85 -11.69 18.23 -0.71
N GLY A 86 -10.42 18.61 -0.62
CA GLY A 86 -9.96 19.86 0.02
C GLY A 86 -8.44 19.91 0.10
N ASP A 87 -7.91 20.67 1.05
CA ASP A 87 -6.46 20.92 1.14
C ASP A 87 -5.63 19.65 1.36
N VAL A 88 -6.18 18.64 2.03
CA VAL A 88 -5.47 17.41 2.39
C VAL A 88 -5.79 16.26 1.43
N PHE A 89 -7.00 16.16 0.93
CA PHE A 89 -7.44 15.06 0.07
C PHE A 89 -7.85 15.55 -1.31
N GLU A 90 -7.39 14.85 -2.35
CA GLU A 90 -7.77 15.07 -3.72
C GLU A 90 -7.94 13.78 -4.50
N ILE A 91 -8.83 13.79 -5.50
CA ILE A 91 -9.03 12.72 -6.47
C ILE A 91 -8.29 13.10 -7.74
N ARG A 92 -7.48 12.16 -8.27
CA ARG A 92 -6.79 12.31 -9.54
C ARG A 92 -7.13 11.15 -10.47
N TYR A 93 -7.00 11.38 -11.77
CA TYR A 93 -7.40 10.45 -12.79
C TYR A 93 -6.22 9.94 -13.59
N SER A 94 -6.34 8.72 -14.11
CA SER A 94 -5.33 8.02 -14.87
C SER A 94 -6.02 7.10 -15.89
N PRO A 95 -5.48 6.92 -17.09
CA PRO A 95 -6.03 5.98 -18.08
C PRO A 95 -5.89 4.52 -17.65
N TYR A 96 -5.10 4.24 -16.61
CA TYR A 96 -4.79 2.88 -16.19
C TYR A 96 -5.78 2.33 -15.16
N THR A 97 -5.91 0.99 -15.09
CA THR A 97 -6.81 0.27 -14.17
C THR A 97 -6.07 -0.61 -13.14
N PHE A 98 -4.75 -0.78 -13.27
CA PHE A 98 -3.94 -1.63 -12.41
C PHE A 98 -3.56 -0.98 -11.07
N SER A 99 -3.23 -1.80 -10.07
CA SER A 99 -2.92 -1.34 -8.70
C SER A 99 -1.61 -0.55 -8.58
N HIS A 100 -0.64 -0.76 -9.48
CA HIS A 100 0.65 -0.06 -9.52
C HIS A 100 0.49 1.47 -9.60
N ARG A 101 -0.61 1.96 -10.21
CA ARG A 101 -0.88 3.40 -10.37
C ARG A 101 -0.88 4.16 -9.05
N LYS A 102 -1.18 3.49 -7.91
CA LYS A 102 -1.13 4.15 -6.60
C LYS A 102 0.26 4.70 -6.26
N LEU A 103 1.34 4.09 -6.77
CA LEU A 103 2.70 4.56 -6.49
C LEU A 103 3.33 5.27 -7.70
N ILE A 104 3.24 4.70 -8.91
CA ILE A 104 3.94 5.24 -10.08
C ILE A 104 3.58 6.70 -10.35
N HIS A 105 2.29 7.05 -10.39
CA HIS A 105 1.86 8.42 -10.62
C HIS A 105 2.21 9.37 -9.47
N SER A 106 2.25 8.86 -8.24
CA SER A 106 2.66 9.68 -7.10
C SER A 106 4.17 9.94 -7.10
N LEU A 107 4.99 9.01 -7.60
CA LEU A 107 6.42 9.23 -7.83
C LEU A 107 6.67 10.27 -8.92
N GLU A 108 5.89 10.24 -10.00
CA GLU A 108 5.97 11.24 -11.08
C GLU A 108 5.58 12.65 -10.60
N LEU A 109 4.50 12.72 -9.81
CA LEU A 109 3.94 14.00 -9.36
C LEU A 109 4.72 14.61 -8.19
N PHE A 110 5.32 13.80 -7.34
CA PHE A 110 6.01 14.18 -6.11
C PHE A 110 7.39 13.51 -6.00
N PRO A 111 8.31 13.75 -6.96
CA PRO A 111 9.59 13.03 -7.03
C PRO A 111 10.48 13.25 -5.80
N ASP A 112 10.32 14.38 -5.11
CA ASP A 112 11.14 14.78 -3.94
C ASP A 112 10.39 14.60 -2.61
N ARG A 113 9.34 13.74 -2.59
CA ARG A 113 8.54 13.55 -1.38
C ARG A 113 8.52 12.07 -0.96
N ILE A 114 8.39 11.87 0.34
CA ILE A 114 8.16 10.54 0.92
C ILE A 114 6.72 10.14 0.62
N ILE A 115 6.54 8.95 0.02
CA ILE A 115 5.23 8.44 -0.34
C ILE A 115 4.87 7.25 0.54
N VAL A 116 3.64 7.23 1.04
CA VAL A 116 3.07 6.08 1.73
C VAL A 116 1.95 5.51 0.87
N THR A 117 2.07 4.25 0.45
CA THR A 117 0.97 3.55 -0.20
C THR A 117 0.10 2.82 0.80
N VAL A 118 -1.19 2.81 0.51
CA VAL A 118 -2.22 2.11 1.31
C VAL A 118 -3.26 1.47 0.37
N ASP A 119 -4.05 0.52 0.89
CA ASP A 119 -5.12 -0.13 0.13
C ASP A 119 -6.50 0.50 0.41
N ASP A 120 -7.46 0.27 -0.48
CA ASP A 120 -8.78 0.91 -0.51
C ASP A 120 -9.87 0.19 0.28
N ASP A 121 -9.57 -0.98 0.82
CA ASP A 121 -10.56 -1.92 1.36
C ASP A 121 -10.49 -2.11 2.89
N VAL A 122 -9.76 -1.23 3.55
CA VAL A 122 -9.56 -1.23 5.01
C VAL A 122 -9.64 0.18 5.60
N MET A 123 -9.91 0.29 6.91
CA MET A 123 -9.86 1.52 7.70
C MET A 123 -8.62 1.52 8.57
N TYR A 124 -7.79 2.56 8.45
CA TYR A 124 -6.50 2.65 9.11
C TYR A 124 -6.58 3.20 10.53
N HIS A 125 -5.61 2.76 11.37
CA HIS A 125 -5.42 3.30 12.70
C HIS A 125 -4.95 4.76 12.61
N PRO A 126 -5.44 5.67 13.48
CA PRO A 126 -5.06 7.10 13.41
C PRO A 126 -3.54 7.36 13.49
N ASN A 127 -2.82 6.54 14.24
CA ASN A 127 -1.37 6.71 14.44
C ASN A 127 -0.50 6.06 13.37
N LEU A 128 -1.07 5.42 12.33
CA LEU A 128 -0.31 4.71 11.30
C LEU A 128 0.80 5.57 10.71
N LEU A 129 0.45 6.76 10.23
CA LEU A 129 1.38 7.63 9.51
C LEU A 129 2.49 8.15 10.42
N GLY A 130 2.13 8.47 11.68
CA GLY A 130 3.12 8.88 12.68
C GLY A 130 4.12 7.78 13.02
N GLN A 131 3.67 6.54 13.14
CA GLN A 131 4.56 5.40 13.45
C GLN A 131 5.45 5.02 12.25
N LEU A 132 4.90 5.04 11.03
CA LEU A 132 5.71 4.85 9.81
C LEU A 132 6.78 5.94 9.67
N TYR A 133 6.42 7.21 9.89
CA TYR A 133 7.37 8.31 9.82
C TYR A 133 8.44 8.23 10.92
N LYS A 134 8.05 7.90 12.15
CA LYS A 134 8.98 7.66 13.25
C LYS A 134 9.97 6.52 12.93
N SER A 135 9.48 5.45 12.31
CA SER A 135 10.31 4.33 11.85
C SER A 135 11.27 4.75 10.74
N HIS A 136 10.81 5.58 9.80
CA HIS A 136 11.64 6.15 8.75
C HIS A 136 12.75 7.04 9.29
N LEU A 137 12.50 7.83 10.32
CA LEU A 137 13.55 8.66 10.95
C LEU A 137 14.68 7.80 11.55
N GLN A 138 14.39 6.58 11.99
CA GLN A 138 15.38 5.61 12.47
C GLN A 138 16.14 4.93 11.32
N TYR A 139 15.46 4.66 10.20
CA TYR A 139 16.01 3.98 9.01
C TYR A 139 15.68 4.77 7.73
N PRO A 140 16.35 5.93 7.52
CA PRO A 140 15.89 6.91 6.53
C PRO A 140 16.08 6.47 5.07
N LYS A 141 16.87 5.43 4.82
CA LYS A 141 17.09 4.89 3.47
C LYS A 141 16.21 3.66 3.16
N ASP A 142 15.63 3.03 4.17
CA ASP A 142 14.90 1.78 4.00
C ASP A 142 13.43 2.03 3.67
N ILE A 143 12.85 1.16 2.87
CA ILE A 143 11.39 1.08 2.70
C ILE A 143 10.81 0.46 3.97
N ILE A 144 9.85 1.13 4.59
CA ILE A 144 9.28 0.73 5.89
C ILE A 144 7.86 0.22 5.70
N ALA A 145 7.54 -0.95 6.27
CA ALA A 145 6.21 -1.53 6.20
C ALA A 145 5.76 -2.13 7.54
N ASN A 146 4.47 -1.99 7.87
CA ASN A 146 3.89 -2.62 9.07
C ASN A 146 3.61 -4.12 8.86
N ARG A 147 3.69 -4.60 7.63
CA ARG A 147 3.61 -6.03 7.31
C ARG A 147 4.64 -6.38 6.26
N VAL A 148 5.45 -7.38 6.58
CA VAL A 148 6.52 -7.87 5.71
C VAL A 148 6.47 -9.40 5.66
N ARG A 149 6.72 -9.94 4.48
CA ARG A 149 6.99 -11.37 4.28
C ARG A 149 8.41 -11.55 3.77
N SER A 150 9.06 -12.65 4.16
CA SER A 150 10.32 -13.07 3.56
C SER A 150 10.02 -14.01 2.39
N ILE A 151 10.46 -13.66 1.19
CA ILE A 151 10.45 -14.55 0.02
C ILE A 151 11.29 -15.76 0.40
N SER A 152 10.67 -16.93 0.45
CA SER A 152 11.27 -18.12 1.03
C SER A 152 11.57 -19.17 -0.05
N TYR A 153 12.70 -19.89 0.13
CA TYR A 153 13.20 -20.90 -0.79
C TYR A 153 13.30 -22.26 -0.07
N ASN A 154 13.22 -23.34 -0.82
CA ASN A 154 13.53 -24.70 -0.32
C ASN A 154 15.04 -24.98 -0.39
N GLU A 155 15.46 -26.17 0.06
CA GLU A 155 16.88 -26.59 0.04
C GLU A 155 17.47 -26.69 -1.38
N GLN A 156 16.64 -26.89 -2.39
CA GLN A 156 17.03 -26.92 -3.80
C GLN A 156 17.12 -25.51 -4.40
N GLY A 157 16.79 -24.47 -3.62
CA GLY A 157 16.79 -23.08 -4.07
C GLY A 157 15.58 -22.72 -4.93
N GLU A 158 14.48 -23.47 -4.91
CA GLU A 158 13.23 -23.13 -5.57
C GLU A 158 12.38 -22.26 -4.66
N VAL A 159 11.66 -21.29 -5.26
CA VAL A 159 10.76 -20.40 -4.53
C VAL A 159 9.60 -21.21 -3.94
N LEU A 160 9.40 -21.11 -2.63
CA LEU A 160 8.25 -21.74 -1.97
C LEU A 160 6.92 -21.08 -2.35
N PRO A 161 5.79 -21.79 -2.29
CA PRO A 161 4.47 -21.19 -2.45
C PRO A 161 4.27 -19.99 -1.52
N TYR A 162 3.60 -18.94 -2.01
CA TYR A 162 3.44 -17.67 -1.27
C TYR A 162 2.88 -17.84 0.15
N LYS A 163 2.02 -18.84 0.38
CA LYS A 163 1.46 -19.14 1.70
C LYS A 163 2.53 -19.57 2.72
N GLN A 164 3.66 -20.08 2.24
CA GLN A 164 4.79 -20.52 3.06
C GLN A 164 5.84 -19.43 3.28
N TRP A 165 5.74 -18.30 2.60
CA TRP A 165 6.62 -17.17 2.86
C TRP A 165 6.45 -16.68 4.30
N LYS A 166 7.55 -16.62 5.04
CA LYS A 166 7.55 -16.33 6.47
C LYS A 166 7.07 -14.90 6.76
N HIS A 167 6.26 -14.74 7.78
CA HIS A 167 5.96 -13.41 8.32
C HIS A 167 7.15 -12.90 9.10
N VAL A 168 7.58 -11.67 8.80
CA VAL A 168 8.62 -10.97 9.54
C VAL A 168 7.97 -10.11 10.61
N THR A 169 8.46 -10.23 11.86
CA THR A 169 7.91 -9.52 13.03
C THR A 169 8.98 -8.78 13.82
N SER A 170 10.23 -8.75 13.33
CA SER A 170 11.33 -8.02 13.94
C SER A 170 11.94 -7.02 12.96
N SER A 171 12.17 -5.80 13.42
CA SER A 171 12.84 -4.74 12.68
C SER A 171 14.37 -4.86 12.68
N SER A 172 14.94 -5.72 13.53
CA SER A 172 16.40 -5.94 13.61
C SER A 172 16.94 -6.85 12.50
N ILE A 173 16.04 -7.53 11.77
CA ILE A 173 16.44 -8.41 10.66
C ILE A 173 16.68 -7.54 9.43
N GLU A 174 17.87 -7.67 8.83
CA GLU A 174 18.24 -7.08 7.54
C GLU A 174 18.40 -8.20 6.53
N ASP A 175 17.44 -8.31 5.62
CA ASP A 175 17.42 -9.38 4.64
C ASP A 175 16.81 -8.89 3.32
N MET A 176 17.49 -9.14 2.22
CA MET A 176 17.05 -8.77 0.88
C MET A 176 15.79 -9.53 0.44
N THR A 177 15.43 -10.63 1.09
CA THR A 177 14.19 -11.38 0.83
C THR A 177 12.93 -10.68 1.36
N MET A 178 13.09 -9.65 2.23
CA MET A 178 11.95 -8.95 2.82
C MET A 178 11.11 -8.22 1.78
N MET A 179 9.84 -8.62 1.66
CA MET A 179 8.85 -8.04 0.77
C MET A 179 7.78 -7.31 1.59
N PRO A 180 7.64 -5.99 1.46
CA PRO A 180 6.52 -5.23 2.02
C PRO A 180 5.18 -5.72 1.49
N VAL A 181 4.13 -5.68 2.33
CA VAL A 181 2.76 -6.03 1.97
C VAL A 181 1.86 -4.80 2.12
N GLY A 182 1.31 -4.31 1.01
CA GLY A 182 0.66 -3.00 0.89
C GLY A 182 -0.48 -2.72 1.85
N VAL A 183 -1.27 -3.74 2.20
CA VAL A 183 -2.51 -3.58 2.99
C VAL A 183 -2.31 -2.90 4.36
N CYS A 184 -1.13 -2.97 4.95
CA CYS A 184 -0.85 -2.36 6.26
C CYS A 184 -0.09 -1.02 6.18
N GLY A 185 0.09 -0.48 4.98
CA GLY A 185 0.85 0.74 4.71
C GLY A 185 2.34 0.48 4.49
N VAL A 186 2.86 1.05 3.40
CA VAL A 186 4.29 0.99 3.04
C VAL A 186 4.80 2.39 2.75
N LEU A 187 5.86 2.79 3.44
CA LEU A 187 6.53 4.07 3.26
C LEU A 187 7.75 3.89 2.34
N TYR A 188 7.80 4.70 1.31
CA TYR A 188 8.89 4.77 0.32
C TYR A 188 9.66 6.09 0.49
N PRO A 189 10.92 6.05 0.94
CA PRO A 189 11.79 7.22 0.95
C PRO A 189 12.05 7.75 -0.46
N VAL A 190 12.43 9.02 -0.55
CA VAL A 190 12.86 9.63 -1.81
C VAL A 190 14.02 8.83 -2.41
N GLY A 191 13.92 8.50 -3.71
CA GLY A 191 14.96 7.78 -4.43
C GLY A 191 15.15 6.31 -4.01
N SER A 192 14.20 5.71 -3.30
CA SER A 192 14.30 4.32 -2.83
C SER A 192 14.03 3.24 -3.90
N LEU A 193 13.62 3.63 -5.09
CA LEU A 193 13.27 2.71 -6.17
C LEU A 193 14.05 3.00 -7.44
N ASN A 194 14.40 1.94 -8.17
CA ASN A 194 15.00 2.05 -9.49
C ASN A 194 14.05 2.76 -10.47
N LYS A 195 14.60 3.56 -11.39
CA LYS A 195 13.82 4.36 -12.38
C LYS A 195 12.88 3.52 -13.25
N GLN A 196 13.18 2.24 -13.46
CA GLN A 196 12.29 1.31 -14.17
C GLN A 196 10.95 1.09 -13.47
N VAL A 197 10.76 1.57 -12.24
CA VAL A 197 9.48 1.51 -11.52
C VAL A 197 8.33 2.08 -12.33
N LEU A 198 8.59 3.03 -13.22
CA LEU A 198 7.61 3.67 -14.11
C LEU A 198 7.39 2.92 -15.44
N ASN A 199 8.10 1.82 -15.69
CA ASN A 199 7.96 1.07 -16.95
C ASN A 199 6.68 0.23 -16.95
N VAL A 200 5.61 0.80 -17.51
CA VAL A 200 4.27 0.21 -17.54
C VAL A 200 4.25 -1.11 -18.30
N ASP A 201 4.85 -1.15 -19.49
CA ASP A 201 4.82 -2.35 -20.32
C ASP A 201 5.48 -3.53 -19.60
N LEU A 202 6.61 -3.27 -18.95
CA LEU A 202 7.38 -4.30 -18.26
C LEU A 202 6.65 -4.88 -17.04
N PHE A 203 6.03 -4.06 -16.20
CA PHE A 203 5.31 -4.64 -15.07
C PHE A 203 3.98 -5.30 -15.47
N GLN A 204 3.36 -4.85 -16.57
CA GLN A 204 2.20 -5.55 -17.11
C GLN A 204 2.56 -6.93 -17.67
N GLU A 205 3.76 -7.10 -18.19
CA GLU A 205 4.28 -8.39 -18.62
C GLU A 205 4.65 -9.30 -17.44
N LEU A 206 5.45 -8.80 -16.48
CA LEU A 206 6.10 -9.62 -15.46
C LEU A 206 5.27 -9.81 -14.19
N SER A 207 4.54 -8.77 -13.73
CA SER A 207 3.78 -8.81 -12.48
C SER A 207 2.46 -8.03 -12.53
N PRO A 208 1.56 -8.33 -13.50
CA PRO A 208 0.37 -7.52 -13.78
C PRO A 208 -0.63 -7.46 -12.61
N LYS A 209 -0.55 -8.36 -11.66
CA LYS A 209 -1.48 -8.49 -10.52
C LYS A 209 -0.83 -8.26 -9.15
N SER A 210 0.49 -8.01 -9.09
CA SER A 210 1.23 -7.83 -7.83
C SER A 210 2.16 -6.62 -7.87
N ASP A 211 1.62 -5.47 -7.55
CA ASP A 211 2.38 -4.23 -7.38
C ASP A 211 3.42 -4.33 -6.25
N ASP A 212 3.11 -5.02 -5.14
CA ASP A 212 4.05 -5.26 -4.04
C ASP A 212 5.35 -5.94 -4.53
N LEU A 213 5.24 -6.93 -5.43
CA LEU A 213 6.40 -7.63 -5.99
C LEU A 213 7.18 -6.76 -6.96
N TRP A 214 6.48 -5.97 -7.79
CA TRP A 214 7.13 -5.00 -8.67
C TRP A 214 7.95 -3.99 -7.88
N PHE A 215 7.35 -3.36 -6.88
CA PHE A 215 8.04 -2.36 -6.04
C PHE A 215 9.18 -2.98 -5.26
N LYS A 216 9.03 -4.22 -4.77
CA LYS A 216 10.12 -4.96 -4.14
C LYS A 216 11.27 -5.18 -5.11
N THR A 217 11.00 -5.59 -6.34
CA THR A 217 12.03 -5.77 -7.38
C THR A 217 12.76 -4.47 -7.67
N MET A 218 12.03 -3.37 -7.81
CA MET A 218 12.62 -2.05 -8.05
C MET A 218 13.46 -1.55 -6.87
N ALA A 219 13.10 -1.90 -5.64
CA ALA A 219 13.92 -1.65 -4.45
C ALA A 219 15.23 -2.45 -4.50
N LEU A 220 15.17 -3.75 -4.84
CA LEU A 220 16.35 -4.60 -4.99
C LEU A 220 17.33 -4.06 -6.04
N LEU A 221 16.83 -3.70 -7.21
CA LEU A 221 17.64 -3.11 -8.29
C LEU A 221 18.25 -1.75 -7.91
N ASN A 222 17.71 -1.09 -6.92
CA ASN A 222 18.24 0.18 -6.37
C ASN A 222 19.18 -0.04 -5.17
N GLY A 223 19.35 -1.28 -4.70
CA GLY A 223 20.09 -1.60 -3.49
C GLY A 223 19.41 -1.15 -2.19
N THR A 224 18.09 -0.91 -2.23
CA THR A 224 17.30 -0.44 -1.09
C THR A 224 16.75 -1.62 -0.29
N LEU A 225 16.97 -1.60 1.02
CA LEU A 225 16.38 -2.59 1.94
C LEU A 225 14.90 -2.29 2.17
N SER A 226 14.15 -3.37 2.40
CA SER A 226 12.80 -3.28 2.95
C SER A 226 12.84 -3.77 4.40
N ARG A 227 12.14 -3.07 5.30
CA ARG A 227 12.20 -3.34 6.73
C ARG A 227 10.81 -3.42 7.35
N PHE A 228 10.63 -4.36 8.27
CA PHE A 228 9.48 -4.34 9.17
C PHE A 228 9.60 -3.15 10.13
N ALA A 229 8.52 -2.37 10.27
CA ALA A 229 8.52 -1.14 11.06
C ALA A 229 8.85 -1.41 12.54
N PRO A 230 9.85 -0.74 13.15
CA PRO A 230 10.12 -0.87 14.59
C PRO A 230 8.98 -0.28 15.45
N TYR A 231 8.23 0.65 14.90
CA TYR A 231 7.05 1.22 15.54
C TYR A 231 5.82 0.84 14.71
N THR A 232 4.98 -0.04 15.26
CA THR A 232 3.80 -0.58 14.58
C THR A 232 2.51 -0.04 15.19
N VAL A 233 1.43 -0.25 14.47
CA VAL A 233 0.05 -0.06 14.96
C VAL A 233 -0.72 -1.37 14.76
N GLU A 234 -1.90 -1.44 15.34
CA GLU A 234 -2.83 -2.54 15.07
C GLU A 234 -3.15 -2.66 13.58
N ASP A 235 -3.40 -3.88 13.14
CA ASP A 235 -3.83 -4.17 11.78
C ASP A 235 -5.06 -3.32 11.39
N PRO A 236 -5.13 -2.85 10.14
CA PRO A 236 -6.27 -2.08 9.69
C PRO A 236 -7.54 -2.94 9.66
N ILE A 237 -8.68 -2.30 9.94
CA ILE A 237 -9.98 -2.96 10.01
C ILE A 237 -10.56 -3.11 8.60
N PRO A 238 -10.83 -4.33 8.10
CA PRO A 238 -11.40 -4.54 6.77
C PRO A 238 -12.79 -3.92 6.63
N LEU A 239 -13.11 -3.37 5.45
CA LEU A 239 -14.44 -2.88 5.13
C LEU A 239 -15.39 -4.03 4.76
N VAL A 240 -16.58 -4.05 5.36
CA VAL A 240 -17.64 -5.01 5.00
C VAL A 240 -18.02 -4.81 3.53
N GLY A 241 -18.04 -5.92 2.76
CA GLY A 241 -18.41 -5.92 1.34
C GLY A 241 -17.24 -5.68 0.36
N SER A 242 -16.05 -5.25 0.83
CA SER A 242 -14.89 -4.99 -0.03
C SER A 242 -14.22 -6.26 -0.57
N GLN A 243 -14.41 -7.40 0.09
CA GLN A 243 -13.68 -8.65 -0.17
C GLN A 243 -14.27 -9.51 -1.28
N LYS A 244 -15.37 -9.09 -1.94
CA LYS A 244 -16.02 -9.87 -3.02
C LYS A 244 -15.11 -10.03 -4.24
N VAL A 245 -14.34 -8.98 -4.57
CA VAL A 245 -13.37 -8.94 -5.67
C VAL A 245 -12.00 -8.59 -5.08
N ALA A 246 -11.34 -9.56 -4.45
CA ALA A 246 -10.02 -9.34 -3.89
C ALA A 246 -8.96 -10.08 -4.70
N LEU A 247 -7.86 -9.39 -5.05
CA LEU A 247 -6.67 -9.97 -5.68
C LEU A 247 -6.10 -11.16 -4.87
N LYS A 248 -6.40 -11.22 -3.57
CA LYS A 248 -6.05 -12.35 -2.71
C LYS A 248 -6.54 -13.70 -3.24
N LYS A 249 -7.68 -13.75 -3.95
CA LYS A 249 -8.20 -15.00 -4.50
C LYS A 249 -7.25 -15.60 -5.54
N THR A 250 -6.75 -14.77 -6.44
CA THR A 250 -5.82 -15.20 -7.49
C THR A 250 -4.37 -15.22 -7.00
N ASN A 251 -3.89 -14.14 -6.41
CA ASN A 251 -2.49 -14.00 -6.02
C ASN A 251 -2.05 -14.97 -4.92
N VAL A 252 -2.94 -15.25 -3.94
CA VAL A 252 -2.61 -16.11 -2.80
C VAL A 252 -3.16 -17.52 -2.94
N ASN A 253 -4.40 -17.69 -3.43
CA ASN A 253 -5.02 -19.02 -3.49
C ASN A 253 -4.57 -19.82 -4.71
N GLU A 254 -4.30 -19.15 -5.84
CA GLU A 254 -3.75 -19.74 -7.07
C GLU A 254 -2.23 -19.59 -7.16
N ASP A 255 -1.58 -19.13 -6.07
CA ASP A 255 -0.12 -18.95 -5.95
C ASP A 255 0.52 -18.07 -7.03
N ARG A 256 -0.23 -17.13 -7.60
CA ARG A 256 0.26 -16.26 -8.66
C ARG A 256 1.36 -15.31 -8.21
N ASN A 257 1.44 -15.00 -6.90
CA ASN A 257 2.56 -14.22 -6.37
C ASN A 257 3.89 -14.94 -6.58
N ARG A 258 3.95 -16.27 -6.38
CA ARG A 258 5.17 -17.03 -6.64
C ARG A 258 5.56 -16.94 -8.12
N VAL A 259 4.63 -17.20 -9.03
CA VAL A 259 4.89 -17.15 -10.48
C VAL A 259 5.37 -15.75 -10.91
N GLN A 260 4.71 -14.68 -10.42
CA GLN A 260 5.12 -13.31 -10.75
C GLN A 260 6.51 -12.99 -10.18
N TRP A 261 6.84 -13.49 -8.99
CA TRP A 261 8.18 -13.34 -8.44
C TRP A 261 9.24 -14.08 -9.29
N GLU A 262 8.96 -15.32 -9.69
CA GLU A 262 9.85 -16.11 -10.55
C GLU A 262 10.11 -15.39 -11.89
N ASN A 263 9.06 -14.81 -12.51
CA ASN A 263 9.20 -14.01 -13.74
C ASN A 263 10.13 -12.80 -13.52
N LEU A 264 9.91 -12.05 -12.44
CA LEU A 264 10.72 -10.89 -12.08
C LEU A 264 12.18 -11.28 -11.78
N ALA A 265 12.39 -12.32 -10.98
CA ALA A 265 13.72 -12.80 -10.62
C ALA A 265 14.51 -13.28 -11.84
N LEU A 266 13.85 -13.99 -12.76
CA LEU A 266 14.46 -14.46 -14.00
C LEU A 266 14.82 -13.29 -14.92
N HIS A 267 13.89 -12.36 -15.14
CA HIS A 267 14.10 -11.22 -16.05
C HIS A 267 15.24 -10.30 -15.59
N PHE A 268 15.33 -10.03 -14.29
CA PHE A 268 16.32 -9.12 -13.72
C PHE A 268 17.57 -9.84 -13.18
N ASN A 269 17.67 -11.15 -13.38
CA ASN A 269 18.77 -11.98 -12.87
C ASN A 269 19.00 -11.79 -11.35
N ILE A 270 17.88 -11.80 -10.57
CA ILE A 270 17.91 -11.64 -9.11
C ILE A 270 18.05 -13.03 -8.48
N ASP A 271 19.13 -13.25 -7.75
CA ASP A 271 19.33 -14.42 -6.90
C ASP A 271 19.39 -13.99 -5.42
N LEU A 272 18.44 -14.46 -4.61
CA LEU A 272 18.37 -14.20 -3.16
C LEU A 272 18.69 -15.46 -2.33
N LYS A 273 19.21 -16.50 -2.99
CA LYS A 273 19.48 -17.81 -2.36
C LYS A 273 20.76 -17.79 -1.53
N GLU A 274 21.69 -16.93 -1.87
CA GLU A 274 22.98 -16.79 -1.19
C GLU A 274 22.87 -15.78 -0.06
N LYS A 275 22.49 -16.26 1.15
CA LYS A 275 22.96 -15.71 2.45
C LYS A 275 22.75 -16.68 3.57
#